data_df43f02cc9283f9d9d947d5e80af949e
#
_entry.id   df43f02cc9283f9d9d947d5e80af949e
#
_cell.length_a   1.000
_cell.length_b   1.000
_cell.length_c   1.000
_cell.angle_alpha   90.00
_cell.angle_beta   90.00
_cell.angle_gamma   90.00
#
_symmetry.space_group_name_H-M   'P 1'
#
loop_
_entity.id
_entity.type
_entity.pdbx_description
1 polymer ?
#
loop_
_entity_poly.entity_id
_entity_poly.type
_entity_poly.pdbx_seq_one_letter_code
_entity_poly.pdbx_strand_id
1 'polypeptide(L)'
;MSNIVRKGPVPRYYQLKEIMREKMGSGEWKPGDLIPSERELSEQYGISRMTARQAITELVNEGLFYREQGKGTFVSRHKFTQQLIQLTGFTEDMRARGQRPGTQVLSAKMLPADEQTAERLRIHLGQPVFQLQRLRLADSEPLAIEVSQLYFMGCERLLDEDFAQHSLYRLLESKYGLVLVEAEQELEAGMANEEEARLLTIPVGSPALYTRRTTYAERDQPIEYAHAVYCGNKYIFYTSMKREQLMP
;
A
#
# COMPACT_ATOMS: atom_id res chain seq x y z
N MET A 1 -19.11 -26.94 -12.54
CA MET A 1 -17.97 -26.72 -13.46
C MET A 1 -18.47 -25.83 -14.58
N SER A 2 -18.05 -24.56 -14.61
CA SER A 2 -18.45 -23.62 -15.65
C SER A 2 -17.76 -24.01 -16.96
N ASN A 3 -18.51 -24.40 -17.99
CA ASN A 3 -17.96 -24.79 -19.29
C ASN A 3 -17.98 -23.61 -20.27
N ILE A 4 -16.88 -23.43 -21.02
CA ILE A 4 -16.82 -22.44 -22.08
C ILE A 4 -17.75 -22.83 -23.23
N VAL A 5 -18.72 -21.96 -23.56
CA VAL A 5 -19.68 -22.17 -24.64
C VAL A 5 -18.98 -21.91 -25.97
N ARG A 6 -18.93 -22.94 -26.84
CA ARG A 6 -18.22 -22.87 -28.15
C ARG A 6 -18.88 -21.94 -29.19
N LYS A 7 -20.21 -21.69 -29.09
CA LYS A 7 -20.96 -20.79 -29.97
C LYS A 7 -21.83 -19.87 -29.09
N GLY A 8 -21.38 -18.67 -28.79
CA GLY A 8 -22.11 -17.66 -28.04
C GLY A 8 -21.62 -16.25 -28.40
N PRO A 9 -22.40 -15.19 -28.08
CA PRO A 9 -22.03 -13.80 -28.38
C PRO A 9 -20.82 -13.31 -27.59
N VAL A 10 -20.45 -14.03 -26.50
CA VAL A 10 -19.35 -13.67 -25.61
C VAL A 10 -18.05 -14.33 -26.07
N PRO A 11 -16.97 -13.56 -26.32
CA PRO A 11 -15.67 -14.08 -26.72
C PRO A 11 -15.13 -15.13 -25.72
N ARG A 12 -14.48 -16.19 -26.22
CA ARG A 12 -14.00 -17.31 -25.38
C ARG A 12 -12.98 -16.86 -24.33
N TYR A 13 -12.10 -15.91 -24.64
CA TYR A 13 -11.15 -15.38 -23.67
C TYR A 13 -11.87 -14.68 -22.52
N TYR A 14 -12.96 -13.98 -22.81
CA TYR A 14 -13.76 -13.30 -21.78
C TYR A 14 -14.49 -14.30 -20.88
N GLN A 15 -15.04 -15.38 -21.46
CA GLN A 15 -15.64 -16.46 -20.66
C GLN A 15 -14.62 -17.11 -19.72
N LEU A 16 -13.40 -17.39 -20.22
CA LEU A 16 -12.31 -17.92 -19.38
C LEU A 16 -11.95 -16.95 -18.26
N LYS A 17 -11.87 -15.68 -18.58
CA LYS A 17 -11.58 -14.63 -17.62
C LYS A 17 -12.61 -14.57 -16.45
N GLU A 18 -13.89 -14.67 -16.77
CA GLU A 18 -14.95 -14.73 -15.76
C GLU A 18 -14.87 -16.01 -14.90
N ILE A 19 -14.62 -17.17 -15.51
CA ILE A 19 -14.38 -18.41 -14.77
C ILE A 19 -13.20 -18.27 -13.81
N MET A 20 -12.09 -17.65 -14.24
CA MET A 20 -10.93 -17.44 -13.39
C MET A 20 -11.25 -16.46 -12.23
N ARG A 21 -12.07 -15.44 -12.48
CA ARG A 21 -12.57 -14.53 -11.42
C ARG A 21 -13.47 -15.24 -10.40
N GLU A 22 -14.38 -16.11 -10.88
CA GLU A 22 -15.22 -16.92 -9.99
C GLU A 22 -14.39 -17.82 -9.07
N LYS A 23 -13.32 -18.44 -9.60
CA LYS A 23 -12.40 -19.27 -8.80
C LYS A 23 -11.67 -18.49 -7.71
N MET A 24 -11.29 -17.23 -8.00
CA MET A 24 -10.75 -16.35 -6.96
C MET A 24 -11.82 -15.92 -5.95
N GLY A 25 -13.01 -15.54 -6.43
CA GLY A 25 -14.10 -15.08 -5.58
C GLY A 25 -14.65 -16.17 -4.66
N SER A 26 -14.65 -17.44 -5.11
CA SER A 26 -15.03 -18.60 -4.31
C SER A 26 -13.96 -19.08 -3.33
N GLY A 27 -12.73 -18.54 -3.40
CA GLY A 27 -11.59 -18.98 -2.60
C GLY A 27 -10.94 -20.29 -3.07
N GLU A 28 -11.34 -20.81 -4.24
CA GLU A 28 -10.66 -21.97 -4.86
C GLU A 28 -9.21 -21.62 -5.22
N TRP A 29 -9.00 -20.41 -5.71
CA TRP A 29 -7.67 -19.83 -5.93
C TRP A 29 -7.42 -18.72 -4.91
N LYS A 30 -6.39 -18.89 -4.10
CA LYS A 30 -6.01 -17.93 -3.06
C LYS A 30 -4.91 -17.00 -3.56
N PRO A 31 -4.79 -15.80 -3.00
CA PRO A 31 -3.66 -14.91 -3.27
C PRO A 31 -2.31 -15.63 -3.08
N GLY A 32 -1.45 -15.58 -4.11
CA GLY A 32 -0.17 -16.27 -4.16
C GLY A 32 -0.20 -17.67 -4.77
N ASP A 33 -1.36 -18.23 -5.07
CA ASP A 33 -1.45 -19.54 -5.74
C ASP A 33 -0.96 -19.44 -7.18
N LEU A 34 -0.24 -20.47 -7.63
CA LEU A 34 0.14 -20.67 -9.02
C LEU A 34 -1.10 -21.09 -9.81
N ILE A 35 -1.46 -20.34 -10.85
CA ILE A 35 -2.55 -20.74 -11.74
C ILE A 35 -2.07 -21.76 -12.79
N PRO A 36 -2.98 -22.57 -13.37
CA PRO A 36 -2.62 -23.45 -14.45
C PRO A 36 -2.02 -22.69 -15.64
N SER A 37 -1.03 -23.29 -16.28
CA SER A 37 -0.36 -22.71 -17.46
C SER A 37 -1.31 -22.50 -18.64
N GLU A 38 -0.89 -21.66 -19.61
CA GLU A 38 -1.63 -21.44 -20.86
C GLU A 38 -1.96 -22.76 -21.58
N ARG A 39 -1.06 -23.75 -21.49
CA ARG A 39 -1.24 -25.09 -22.04
C ARG A 39 -2.33 -25.86 -21.30
N GLU A 40 -2.24 -25.93 -19.98
CA GLU A 40 -3.22 -26.66 -19.15
C GLU A 40 -4.62 -26.05 -19.27
N LEU A 41 -4.74 -24.72 -19.26
CA LEU A 41 -6.02 -24.04 -19.48
C LEU A 41 -6.58 -24.29 -20.88
N SER A 42 -5.71 -24.33 -21.91
CA SER A 42 -6.08 -24.65 -23.28
C SER A 42 -6.67 -26.05 -23.38
N GLU A 43 -6.03 -27.03 -22.75
CA GLU A 43 -6.46 -28.43 -22.70
C GLU A 43 -7.75 -28.58 -21.88
N GLN A 44 -7.82 -28.00 -20.70
CA GLN A 44 -8.96 -28.09 -19.76
C GLN A 44 -10.25 -27.51 -20.34
N TYR A 45 -10.17 -26.36 -21.03
CA TYR A 45 -11.34 -25.63 -21.51
C TYR A 45 -11.59 -25.79 -23.02
N GLY A 46 -10.75 -26.53 -23.76
CA GLY A 46 -10.90 -26.76 -25.19
C GLY A 46 -10.80 -25.49 -26.04
N ILE A 47 -9.88 -24.58 -25.68
CA ILE A 47 -9.61 -23.32 -26.35
C ILE A 47 -8.19 -23.29 -26.90
N SER A 48 -7.87 -22.30 -27.76
CA SER A 48 -6.48 -22.13 -28.21
C SER A 48 -5.59 -21.59 -27.09
N ARG A 49 -4.28 -21.90 -27.14
CA ARG A 49 -3.28 -21.31 -26.20
C ARG A 49 -3.27 -19.79 -26.28
N MET A 50 -3.47 -19.21 -27.48
CA MET A 50 -3.57 -17.76 -27.66
C MET A 50 -4.76 -17.17 -26.93
N THR A 51 -5.91 -17.86 -26.91
CA THR A 51 -7.11 -17.46 -26.16
C THR A 51 -6.85 -17.50 -24.66
N ALA A 52 -6.18 -18.55 -24.16
CA ALA A 52 -5.79 -18.64 -22.74
C ALA A 52 -4.79 -17.54 -22.37
N ARG A 53 -3.77 -17.30 -23.22
CA ARG A 53 -2.79 -16.22 -23.04
C ARG A 53 -3.47 -14.84 -22.97
N GLN A 54 -4.42 -14.57 -23.84
CA GLN A 54 -5.16 -13.31 -23.85
C GLN A 54 -5.92 -13.11 -22.54
N ALA A 55 -6.67 -14.11 -22.07
CA ALA A 55 -7.39 -14.04 -20.81
C ALA A 55 -6.45 -13.78 -19.62
N ILE A 56 -5.33 -14.51 -19.51
CA ILE A 56 -4.32 -14.30 -18.48
C ILE A 56 -3.73 -12.89 -18.59
N THR A 57 -3.38 -12.44 -19.80
CA THR A 57 -2.76 -11.12 -19.98
C THR A 57 -3.69 -9.99 -19.55
N GLU A 58 -4.99 -10.10 -19.86
CA GLU A 58 -5.97 -9.11 -19.39
C GLU A 58 -6.09 -9.11 -17.88
N LEU A 59 -6.14 -10.29 -17.22
CA LEU A 59 -6.18 -10.37 -15.76
C LEU A 59 -4.89 -9.89 -15.10
N VAL A 60 -3.73 -10.04 -15.75
CA VAL A 60 -2.46 -9.43 -15.32
C VAL A 60 -2.52 -7.90 -15.42
N ASN A 61 -3.03 -7.37 -16.56
CA ASN A 61 -3.20 -5.92 -16.74
C ASN A 61 -4.20 -5.32 -15.76
N GLU A 62 -5.21 -6.08 -15.34
CA GLU A 62 -6.16 -5.70 -14.28
C GLU A 62 -5.59 -5.84 -12.88
N GLY A 63 -4.36 -6.37 -12.75
CA GLY A 63 -3.70 -6.58 -11.46
C GLY A 63 -4.24 -7.75 -10.66
N LEU A 64 -5.09 -8.60 -11.24
CA LEU A 64 -5.64 -9.79 -10.58
C LEU A 64 -4.66 -10.97 -10.60
N PHE A 65 -3.74 -10.97 -11.56
CA PHE A 65 -2.63 -11.92 -11.62
C PHE A 65 -1.30 -11.18 -11.80
N TYR A 66 -0.19 -11.87 -11.50
CA TYR A 66 1.16 -11.41 -11.82
C TYR A 66 1.99 -12.56 -12.37
N ARG A 67 2.98 -12.23 -13.22
CA ARG A 67 3.89 -13.19 -13.82
C ARG A 67 5.25 -13.15 -13.13
N GLU A 68 5.77 -14.33 -12.79
CA GLU A 68 7.16 -14.50 -12.43
C GLU A 68 7.88 -15.26 -13.53
N GLN A 69 8.94 -14.66 -14.07
CA GLN A 69 9.70 -15.26 -15.17
C GLN A 69 10.28 -16.62 -14.76
N GLY A 70 10.00 -17.65 -15.55
CA GLY A 70 10.44 -19.03 -15.31
C GLY A 70 9.65 -19.80 -14.24
N LYS A 71 8.77 -19.14 -13.47
CA LYS A 71 7.99 -19.80 -12.42
C LYS A 71 6.50 -19.93 -12.76
N GLY A 72 5.94 -19.00 -13.54
CA GLY A 72 4.56 -19.07 -13.96
C GLY A 72 3.75 -17.80 -13.72
N THR A 73 2.43 -17.95 -13.67
CA THR A 73 1.48 -16.87 -13.35
C THR A 73 0.77 -17.19 -12.05
N PHE A 74 0.67 -16.20 -11.18
CA PHE A 74 0.14 -16.35 -9.84
C PHE A 74 -1.05 -15.42 -9.63
N VAL A 75 -1.96 -15.80 -8.72
CA VAL A 75 -3.05 -14.94 -8.26
C VAL A 75 -2.45 -13.76 -7.51
N SER A 76 -2.77 -12.54 -7.95
CA SER A 76 -2.34 -11.34 -7.25
C SER A 76 -3.02 -11.28 -5.89
N ARG A 77 -2.27 -10.78 -4.92
CA ARG A 77 -2.87 -10.39 -3.65
C ARG A 77 -3.73 -9.16 -3.89
N HIS A 78 -4.86 -9.06 -3.20
CA HIS A 78 -5.66 -7.84 -3.27
C HIS A 78 -4.77 -6.65 -2.96
N LYS A 79 -4.79 -5.65 -3.85
CA LYS A 79 -4.11 -4.39 -3.54
C LYS A 79 -4.77 -3.77 -2.32
N PHE A 80 -3.95 -3.32 -1.39
CA PHE A 80 -4.42 -2.61 -0.21
C PHE A 80 -4.97 -1.26 -0.66
N THR A 81 -6.28 -1.03 -0.46
CA THR A 81 -6.93 0.22 -0.87
C THR A 81 -7.07 1.15 0.33
N GLN A 82 -6.30 2.22 0.40
CA GLN A 82 -6.41 3.25 1.43
C GLN A 82 -7.39 4.33 1.00
N GLN A 83 -8.39 4.60 1.84
CA GLN A 83 -9.26 5.75 1.65
C GLN A 83 -8.55 7.02 2.13
N LEU A 84 -8.47 8.02 1.25
CA LEU A 84 -7.83 9.32 1.54
C LEU A 84 -8.79 10.33 2.22
N ILE A 85 -9.91 9.87 2.75
CA ILE A 85 -10.94 10.74 3.33
C ILE A 85 -10.78 10.90 4.85
N GLN A 86 -10.08 9.97 5.50
CA GLN A 86 -9.90 9.96 6.95
C GLN A 86 -8.41 9.92 7.30
N LEU A 87 -8.06 10.73 8.31
CA LEU A 87 -6.73 10.70 8.91
C LEU A 87 -6.61 9.46 9.79
N THR A 88 -5.96 8.43 9.28
CA THR A 88 -5.68 7.18 9.99
C THR A 88 -4.21 6.85 9.96
N GLY A 89 -3.70 6.22 11.01
CA GLY A 89 -2.39 5.61 11.00
C GLY A 89 -2.38 4.27 10.25
N PHE A 90 -1.22 3.82 9.81
CA PHE A 90 -1.06 2.53 9.11
C PHE A 90 -1.68 1.35 9.87
N THR A 91 -1.49 1.30 11.18
CA THR A 91 -2.00 0.21 12.04
C THR A 91 -3.52 0.15 12.05
N GLU A 92 -4.18 1.31 12.17
CA GLU A 92 -5.64 1.42 12.16
C GLU A 92 -6.18 1.04 10.78
N ASP A 93 -5.53 1.53 9.73
CA ASP A 93 -5.91 1.26 8.35
C ASP A 93 -5.82 -0.23 8.00
N MET A 94 -4.75 -0.92 8.39
CA MET A 94 -4.62 -2.37 8.19
C MET A 94 -5.66 -3.16 8.98
N ARG A 95 -5.93 -2.79 10.24
CA ARG A 95 -6.96 -3.45 11.05
C ARG A 95 -8.37 -3.26 10.49
N ALA A 96 -8.71 -2.06 10.03
CA ALA A 96 -10.00 -1.77 9.39
C ALA A 96 -10.26 -2.65 8.15
N ARG A 97 -9.19 -3.15 7.51
CA ARG A 97 -9.23 -4.06 6.35
C ARG A 97 -9.14 -5.53 6.72
N GLY A 98 -9.15 -5.87 8.01
CA GLY A 98 -9.02 -7.26 8.48
C GLY A 98 -7.62 -7.84 8.32
N GLN A 99 -6.61 -7.00 8.08
CA GLN A 99 -5.21 -7.40 7.95
C GLN A 99 -4.50 -7.32 9.29
N ARG A 100 -3.44 -8.10 9.46
CA ARG A 100 -2.57 -8.04 10.64
C ARG A 100 -1.43 -7.05 10.39
N PRO A 101 -1.47 -5.84 11.00
CA PRO A 101 -0.36 -4.91 10.87
C PRO A 101 0.88 -5.42 11.58
N GLY A 102 2.03 -5.29 10.95
CA GLY A 102 3.34 -5.53 11.52
C GLY A 102 4.24 -4.32 11.34
N THR A 103 5.22 -4.18 12.23
CA THR A 103 6.21 -3.11 12.18
C THR A 103 7.58 -3.65 12.54
N GLN A 104 8.56 -3.38 11.69
CA GLN A 104 9.96 -3.52 12.03
C GLN A 104 10.55 -2.11 12.13
N VAL A 105 11.02 -1.74 13.31
CA VAL A 105 11.73 -0.46 13.52
C VAL A 105 13.11 -0.59 12.90
N LEU A 106 13.41 0.28 11.93
CA LEU A 106 14.71 0.35 11.27
C LEU A 106 15.63 1.33 11.97
N SER A 107 15.08 2.45 12.44
CA SER A 107 15.81 3.48 13.18
C SER A 107 14.86 4.33 14.02
N ALA A 108 15.27 4.70 15.24
CA ALA A 108 14.62 5.70 16.08
C ALA A 108 15.70 6.56 16.72
N LYS A 109 15.72 7.87 16.44
CA LYS A 109 16.79 8.77 16.90
C LYS A 109 16.37 10.22 16.88
N MET A 110 17.09 11.07 17.66
CA MET A 110 17.03 12.52 17.48
C MET A 110 18.03 12.95 16.42
N LEU A 111 17.65 13.91 15.57
CA LEU A 111 18.52 14.50 14.56
C LEU A 111 18.12 15.96 14.32
N PRO A 112 19.05 16.81 13.79
CA PRO A 112 18.71 18.17 13.40
C PRO A 112 17.76 18.16 12.20
N ALA A 113 16.73 19.02 12.22
CA ALA A 113 15.84 19.23 11.08
C ALA A 113 16.61 19.79 9.88
N ASP A 114 16.43 19.19 8.72
CA ASP A 114 16.84 19.74 7.43
C ASP A 114 15.90 20.87 6.98
N GLU A 115 16.20 21.51 5.85
CA GLU A 115 15.41 22.63 5.33
C GLU A 115 13.93 22.22 5.09
N GLN A 116 13.71 21.07 4.49
CA GLN A 116 12.37 20.59 4.18
C GLN A 116 11.57 20.27 5.43
N THR A 117 12.18 19.58 6.38
CA THR A 117 11.54 19.26 7.69
C THR A 117 11.25 20.53 8.47
N ALA A 118 12.21 21.48 8.50
CA ALA A 118 12.05 22.75 9.19
C ALA A 118 10.88 23.57 8.61
N GLU A 119 10.77 23.64 7.29
CA GLU A 119 9.67 24.31 6.60
C GLU A 119 8.32 23.65 6.90
N ARG A 120 8.23 22.32 6.72
CA ARG A 120 6.97 21.57 6.90
C ARG A 120 6.49 21.55 8.34
N LEU A 121 7.40 21.50 9.30
CA LEU A 121 7.08 21.53 10.73
C LEU A 121 7.03 22.96 11.32
N ARG A 122 7.30 24.00 10.53
CA ARG A 122 7.35 25.42 10.93
C ARG A 122 8.29 25.67 12.12
N ILE A 123 9.49 25.06 12.08
CA ILE A 123 10.52 25.14 13.10
C ILE A 123 11.83 25.72 12.54
N HIS A 124 12.82 25.98 13.39
CA HIS A 124 14.12 26.45 12.92
C HIS A 124 14.93 25.31 12.27
N LEU A 125 15.69 25.67 11.23
CA LEU A 125 16.70 24.79 10.65
C LEU A 125 17.65 24.28 11.74
N GLY A 126 17.93 22.98 11.77
CA GLY A 126 18.77 22.37 12.80
C GLY A 126 18.08 22.13 14.15
N GLN A 127 16.81 22.50 14.32
CA GLN A 127 16.04 22.16 15.52
C GLN A 127 16.00 20.64 15.69
N PRO A 128 16.31 20.10 16.88
CA PRO A 128 16.22 18.66 17.12
C PRO A 128 14.79 18.13 16.90
N VAL A 129 14.65 17.13 16.06
CA VAL A 129 13.41 16.39 15.79
C VAL A 129 13.61 14.91 16.08
N PHE A 130 12.55 14.24 16.50
CA PHE A 130 12.56 12.77 16.58
C PHE A 130 12.28 12.16 15.21
N GLN A 131 13.18 11.29 14.73
CA GLN A 131 12.97 10.52 13.50
C GLN A 131 12.72 9.06 13.83
N LEU A 132 11.67 8.51 13.22
CA LEU A 132 11.30 7.11 13.30
C LEU A 132 11.22 6.53 11.88
N GLN A 133 12.09 5.56 11.57
CA GLN A 133 12.06 4.83 10.31
C GLN A 133 11.57 3.41 10.53
N ARG A 134 10.57 2.99 9.77
CA ARG A 134 9.90 1.70 9.92
C ARG A 134 9.69 1.01 8.58
N LEU A 135 9.84 -0.31 8.59
CA LEU A 135 9.26 -1.18 7.57
C LEU A 135 7.88 -1.61 8.06
N ARG A 136 6.86 -1.30 7.25
CA ARG A 136 5.46 -1.59 7.56
C ARG A 136 5.04 -2.86 6.85
N LEU A 137 4.46 -3.79 7.61
CA LEU A 137 4.05 -5.08 7.10
C LEU A 137 2.53 -5.26 7.23
N ALA A 138 1.97 -5.98 6.25
CA ALA A 138 0.60 -6.50 6.33
C ALA A 138 0.67 -8.02 6.16
N ASP A 139 0.10 -8.77 7.11
CA ASP A 139 0.19 -10.24 7.17
C ASP A 139 1.62 -10.78 7.01
N SER A 140 2.57 -10.13 7.68
CA SER A 140 4.01 -10.41 7.66
C SER A 140 4.74 -10.08 6.35
N GLU A 141 4.06 -9.45 5.37
CA GLU A 141 4.71 -9.02 4.13
C GLU A 141 5.07 -7.54 4.15
N PRO A 142 6.27 -7.18 3.65
CA PRO A 142 6.66 -5.81 3.44
C PRO A 142 5.69 -5.10 2.49
N LEU A 143 5.16 -3.95 2.94
CA LEU A 143 4.20 -3.15 2.18
C LEU A 143 4.68 -1.73 1.95
N ALA A 144 5.30 -1.10 2.96
CA ALA A 144 5.81 0.25 2.86
C ALA A 144 7.04 0.47 3.75
N ILE A 145 7.87 1.43 3.36
CA ILE A 145 8.90 2.04 4.20
C ILE A 145 8.37 3.41 4.58
N GLU A 146 8.41 3.73 5.86
CA GLU A 146 7.91 5.01 6.40
C GLU A 146 8.99 5.68 7.25
N VAL A 147 9.21 6.96 7.02
CA VAL A 147 10.09 7.82 7.82
C VAL A 147 9.23 8.96 8.33
N SER A 148 9.01 9.01 9.63
CA SER A 148 8.29 10.09 10.31
C SER A 148 9.27 10.95 11.09
N GLN A 149 9.21 12.26 10.91
CA GLN A 149 9.94 13.28 11.66
C GLN A 149 8.93 14.05 12.50
N LEU A 150 9.13 14.08 13.82
CA LEU A 150 8.18 14.66 14.76
C LEU A 150 8.83 15.76 15.57
N TYR A 151 8.05 16.83 15.79
CA TYR A 151 8.41 17.93 16.67
C TYR A 151 7.23 18.38 17.51
N PHE A 152 7.37 18.25 18.81
CA PHE A 152 6.50 18.83 19.86
C PHE A 152 7.25 18.86 21.17
N MET A 153 6.74 19.57 22.17
CA MET A 153 7.42 19.66 23.47
C MET A 153 7.50 18.28 24.13
N GLY A 154 8.72 17.78 24.33
CA GLY A 154 8.97 16.46 24.92
C GLY A 154 9.01 15.31 23.92
N CYS A 155 9.15 15.61 22.62
CA CYS A 155 9.24 14.57 21.58
C CYS A 155 10.45 13.64 21.74
N GLU A 156 11.50 14.05 22.46
CA GLU A 156 12.64 13.21 22.80
C GLU A 156 12.26 11.96 23.59
N ARG A 157 11.16 12.00 24.35
CA ARG A 157 10.65 10.85 25.11
C ARG A 157 10.10 9.75 24.22
N LEU A 158 9.89 10.03 22.92
CA LEU A 158 9.56 9.00 21.95
C LEU A 158 10.68 7.97 21.75
N LEU A 159 11.93 8.29 22.15
CA LEU A 159 13.03 7.32 22.13
C LEU A 159 12.80 6.11 23.05
N ASP A 160 11.99 6.27 24.10
CA ASP A 160 11.70 5.24 25.10
C ASP A 160 10.49 4.36 24.70
N GLU A 161 9.85 4.62 23.53
CA GLU A 161 8.64 3.92 23.12
C GLU A 161 8.94 2.70 22.24
N ASP A 162 8.13 1.64 22.45
CA ASP A 162 8.19 0.43 21.59
C ASP A 162 7.26 0.57 20.38
N PHE A 163 7.78 1.10 19.28
CA PHE A 163 7.04 1.24 18.03
C PHE A 163 6.86 -0.06 17.24
N ALA A 164 7.47 -1.16 17.66
CA ALA A 164 7.18 -2.46 17.07
C ALA A 164 5.82 -2.99 17.53
N GLN A 165 5.42 -2.65 18.77
CA GLN A 165 4.17 -3.10 19.37
C GLN A 165 3.06 -2.04 19.36
N HIS A 166 3.41 -0.75 19.34
CA HIS A 166 2.46 0.35 19.49
C HIS A 166 2.32 1.19 18.21
N SER A 167 1.09 1.64 17.94
CA SER A 167 0.81 2.63 16.90
C SER A 167 1.34 3.99 17.31
N LEU A 168 2.08 4.66 16.41
CA LEU A 168 2.56 6.02 16.64
C LEU A 168 1.41 6.97 16.99
N TYR A 169 0.35 7.02 16.17
CA TYR A 169 -0.77 7.93 16.40
C TYR A 169 -1.49 7.66 17.71
N ARG A 170 -1.70 6.38 18.06
CA ARG A 170 -2.26 6.04 19.37
C ARG A 170 -1.41 6.50 20.54
N LEU A 171 -0.07 6.38 20.44
CA LEU A 171 0.83 6.89 21.46
C LEU A 171 0.75 8.41 21.55
N LEU A 172 0.78 9.12 20.43
CA LEU A 172 0.66 10.57 20.39
C LEU A 172 -0.64 11.04 21.07
N GLU A 173 -1.76 10.39 20.79
CA GLU A 173 -3.05 10.74 21.39
C GLU A 173 -3.15 10.32 22.88
N SER A 174 -2.89 9.04 23.19
CA SER A 174 -3.19 8.48 24.50
C SER A 174 -2.16 8.82 25.57
N LYS A 175 -0.88 8.95 25.19
CA LYS A 175 0.23 9.18 26.14
C LYS A 175 0.75 10.61 26.14
N TYR A 176 0.77 11.23 24.94
CA TYR A 176 1.29 12.59 24.78
C TYR A 176 0.20 13.66 24.71
N GLY A 177 -1.09 13.26 24.66
CA GLY A 177 -2.24 14.16 24.69
C GLY A 177 -2.40 15.03 23.45
N LEU A 178 -1.81 14.61 22.32
CA LEU A 178 -1.91 15.31 21.04
C LEU A 178 -3.17 14.87 20.31
N VAL A 179 -4.08 15.78 20.01
CA VAL A 179 -5.27 15.50 19.19
C VAL A 179 -4.92 15.79 17.73
N LEU A 180 -4.85 14.73 16.93
CA LEU A 180 -4.58 14.84 15.48
C LEU A 180 -5.86 15.21 14.75
N VAL A 181 -5.86 16.33 14.04
CA VAL A 181 -7.09 16.89 13.45
C VAL A 181 -7.11 16.90 11.93
N GLU A 182 -5.94 17.07 11.30
CA GLU A 182 -5.83 17.27 9.86
C GLU A 182 -4.50 16.74 9.33
N ALA A 183 -4.47 16.37 8.05
CA ALA A 183 -3.23 16.11 7.34
C ALA A 183 -3.32 16.54 5.88
N GLU A 184 -2.25 17.14 5.40
CA GLU A 184 -2.01 17.37 3.98
C GLU A 184 -1.13 16.25 3.43
N GLN A 185 -1.49 15.70 2.28
CA GLN A 185 -0.72 14.61 1.68
C GLN A 185 -0.53 14.80 0.19
N GLU A 186 0.70 14.68 -0.25
CA GLU A 186 1.11 14.61 -1.65
C GLU A 186 1.35 13.14 -2.02
N LEU A 187 0.99 12.76 -3.25
CA LEU A 187 1.26 11.44 -3.82
C LEU A 187 2.00 11.58 -5.14
N GLU A 188 3.06 10.82 -5.29
CA GLU A 188 3.90 10.80 -6.48
C GLU A 188 4.14 9.35 -6.92
N ALA A 189 4.08 9.08 -8.21
CA ALA A 189 4.46 7.80 -8.78
C ALA A 189 5.95 7.80 -9.10
N GLY A 190 6.62 6.69 -8.81
CA GLY A 190 8.05 6.54 -9.10
C GLY A 190 8.46 5.08 -9.20
N MET A 191 9.76 4.86 -9.17
CA MET A 191 10.37 3.54 -9.25
C MET A 191 11.25 3.30 -8.02
N ALA A 192 11.12 2.15 -7.39
CA ALA A 192 11.89 1.78 -6.21
C ALA A 192 13.39 1.72 -6.53
N ASN A 193 14.19 2.39 -5.72
CA ASN A 193 15.65 2.32 -5.79
C ASN A 193 16.16 0.99 -5.17
N GLU A 194 17.47 0.79 -5.15
CA GLU A 194 18.10 -0.46 -4.67
C GLU A 194 17.81 -0.75 -3.19
N GLU A 195 17.85 0.27 -2.33
CA GLU A 195 17.61 0.13 -0.90
C GLU A 195 16.13 -0.15 -0.61
N GLU A 196 15.25 0.62 -1.24
CA GLU A 196 13.80 0.43 -1.13
C GLU A 196 13.38 -0.95 -1.64
N ALA A 197 13.92 -1.36 -2.79
CA ALA A 197 13.65 -2.67 -3.39
C ALA A 197 14.08 -3.81 -2.46
N ARG A 198 15.25 -3.69 -1.83
CA ARG A 198 15.77 -4.66 -0.87
C ARG A 198 14.87 -4.76 0.38
N LEU A 199 14.48 -3.63 0.97
CA LEU A 199 13.63 -3.59 2.16
C LEU A 199 12.21 -4.10 1.88
N LEU A 200 11.64 -3.71 0.72
CA LEU A 200 10.30 -4.11 0.31
C LEU A 200 10.23 -5.51 -0.30
N THR A 201 11.39 -6.16 -0.51
CA THR A 201 11.50 -7.50 -1.14
C THR A 201 10.84 -7.52 -2.52
N ILE A 202 11.15 -6.51 -3.35
CA ILE A 202 10.69 -6.35 -4.73
C ILE A 202 11.89 -6.16 -5.67
N PRO A 203 11.76 -6.39 -6.99
CA PRO A 203 12.82 -6.07 -7.94
C PRO A 203 13.14 -4.58 -7.95
N VAL A 204 14.41 -4.22 -8.18
CA VAL A 204 14.85 -2.83 -8.41
C VAL A 204 14.11 -2.26 -9.61
N GLY A 205 13.68 -0.99 -9.53
CA GLY A 205 12.91 -0.35 -10.57
C GLY A 205 11.44 -0.82 -10.63
N SER A 206 10.94 -1.52 -9.61
CA SER A 206 9.50 -1.81 -9.49
C SER A 206 8.71 -0.52 -9.29
N PRO A 207 7.47 -0.42 -9.82
CA PRO A 207 6.60 0.72 -9.54
C PRO A 207 6.39 0.93 -8.05
N ALA A 208 6.51 2.18 -7.61
CA ALA A 208 6.32 2.60 -6.23
C ALA A 208 5.41 3.84 -6.17
N LEU A 209 4.71 4.00 -5.05
CA LEU A 209 3.96 5.21 -4.73
C LEU A 209 4.65 5.89 -3.55
N TYR A 210 5.10 7.11 -3.75
CA TYR A 210 5.72 7.95 -2.75
C TYR A 210 4.67 8.87 -2.15
N THR A 211 4.69 9.03 -0.83
CA THR A 211 3.84 10.00 -0.15
C THR A 211 4.68 10.94 0.70
N ARG A 212 4.26 12.20 0.75
CA ARG A 212 4.73 13.20 1.72
C ARG A 212 3.51 13.68 2.47
N ARG A 213 3.52 13.58 3.80
CA ARG A 213 2.38 13.95 4.64
C ARG A 213 2.85 14.90 5.73
N THR A 214 2.13 16.00 5.90
CA THR A 214 2.24 16.84 7.11
C THR A 214 0.98 16.63 7.94
N THR A 215 1.14 16.22 9.19
CA THR A 215 0.03 15.98 10.13
C THR A 215 -0.02 17.10 11.16
N TYR A 216 -1.21 17.63 11.36
CA TYR A 216 -1.47 18.76 12.26
C TYR A 216 -2.24 18.31 13.50
N ALA A 217 -1.83 18.84 14.65
CA ALA A 217 -2.61 18.82 15.88
C ALA A 217 -3.53 20.04 15.93
N GLU A 218 -4.31 20.17 17.03
CA GLU A 218 -5.15 21.34 17.27
C GLU A 218 -4.38 22.66 17.06
N ARG A 219 -5.11 23.72 16.69
CA ARG A 219 -4.58 25.07 16.43
C ARG A 219 -3.60 25.15 15.24
N ASP A 220 -3.80 24.30 14.23
CA ASP A 220 -2.97 24.29 13.00
C ASP A 220 -1.47 24.09 13.32
N GLN A 221 -1.15 23.32 14.35
CA GLN A 221 0.23 23.01 14.73
C GLN A 221 0.73 21.78 13.99
N PRO A 222 1.68 21.89 13.05
CA PRO A 222 2.29 20.72 12.42
C PRO A 222 3.16 19.99 13.44
N ILE A 223 2.95 18.67 13.58
CA ILE A 223 3.66 17.85 14.55
C ILE A 223 4.43 16.70 13.94
N GLU A 224 4.05 16.29 12.73
CA GLU A 224 4.72 15.22 12.00
C GLU A 224 4.87 15.62 10.53
N TYR A 225 6.06 15.37 10.00
CA TYR A 225 6.34 15.31 8.57
C TYR A 225 6.81 13.90 8.23
N ALA A 226 6.06 13.22 7.39
CA ALA A 226 6.28 11.82 7.07
C ALA A 226 6.49 11.62 5.57
N HIS A 227 7.45 10.76 5.23
CA HIS A 227 7.65 10.22 3.89
C HIS A 227 7.37 8.74 3.93
N ALA A 228 6.68 8.22 2.92
CA ALA A 228 6.53 6.78 2.78
C ALA A 228 6.64 6.34 1.33
N VAL A 229 7.16 5.13 1.15
CA VAL A 229 7.29 4.45 -0.14
C VAL A 229 6.49 3.16 -0.07
N TYR A 230 5.44 3.06 -0.88
CA TYR A 230 4.55 1.89 -0.94
C TYR A 230 4.83 1.06 -2.18
N CYS A 231 4.72 -0.26 -2.06
CA CYS A 231 4.75 -1.16 -3.21
C CYS A 231 3.58 -0.87 -4.16
N GLY A 232 3.83 -0.29 -5.33
CA GLY A 232 2.79 0.14 -6.27
C GLY A 232 1.93 -1.00 -6.84
N ASN A 233 2.46 -2.22 -6.86
CA ASN A 233 1.70 -3.42 -7.24
C ASN A 233 0.82 -3.99 -6.11
N LYS A 234 1.02 -3.53 -4.85
CA LYS A 234 0.27 -4.00 -3.67
C LYS A 234 -0.64 -2.93 -3.07
N TYR A 235 -0.51 -1.65 -3.46
CA TYR A 235 -1.19 -0.54 -2.79
C TYR A 235 -1.99 0.33 -3.75
N ILE A 236 -3.18 0.78 -3.32
CA ILE A 236 -4.04 1.72 -4.03
C ILE A 236 -4.46 2.80 -3.04
N PHE A 237 -4.30 4.06 -3.41
CA PHE A 237 -4.94 5.18 -2.76
C PHE A 237 -6.29 5.46 -3.43
N TYR A 238 -7.36 5.47 -2.67
CA TYR A 238 -8.71 5.66 -3.16
C TYR A 238 -9.33 6.93 -2.56
N THR A 239 -9.91 7.75 -3.41
CA THR A 239 -10.72 8.89 -2.99
C THR A 239 -12.05 8.87 -3.73
N SER A 240 -13.13 9.28 -3.07
CA SER A 240 -14.45 9.45 -3.68
C SER A 240 -14.82 10.93 -3.67
N MET A 241 -15.13 11.45 -4.85
CA MET A 241 -15.52 12.84 -5.01
C MET A 241 -16.98 12.93 -5.43
N LYS A 242 -17.76 13.80 -4.78
CA LYS A 242 -19.11 14.15 -5.19
C LYS A 242 -19.09 15.55 -5.83
N ARG A 243 -19.76 15.69 -6.96
CA ARG A 243 -19.98 17.01 -7.55
C ARG A 243 -21.10 17.69 -6.79
N GLU A 244 -20.83 18.82 -6.15
CA GLU A 244 -21.90 19.71 -5.67
C GLU A 244 -22.63 20.27 -6.89
N GLN A 245 -23.97 20.11 -6.92
CA GLN A 245 -24.77 20.81 -7.91
C GLN A 245 -24.72 22.28 -7.54
N LEU A 246 -24.03 23.09 -8.35
CA LEU A 246 -24.20 24.52 -8.31
C LEU A 246 -25.71 24.77 -8.58
N MET A 247 -26.44 25.17 -7.54
CA MET A 247 -27.82 25.67 -7.74
C MET A 247 -27.74 26.89 -8.67
N PRO A 248 -28.61 26.96 -9.69
CA PRO A 248 -28.65 28.08 -10.63
C PRO A 248 -28.99 29.42 -9.96
#